data_91e730d16c9d4f01549542bdb99afa88
#
_entry.id   91e730d16c9d4f01549542bdb99afa88
#
_cell.length_a   1.000
_cell.length_b   1.000
_cell.length_c   1.000
_cell.angle_alpha   90.00
_cell.angle_beta   90.00
_cell.angle_gamma   90.00
#
_symmetry.space_group_name_H-M   'P 1'
#
loop_
_entity.id
_entity.type
_entity.pdbx_description
1 polymer ?
#
loop_
_entity_poly.entity_id
_entity_poly.type
_entity_poly.pdbx_seq_one_letter_code
_entity_poly.pdbx_strand_id
1 'polypeptide(L)'
;GARALTNNIREVKTADDMKGLKIRVKNSDMSVATFDALGCNVTPLAYSEVYTALQQNVVDGQDNPAINVVNMKFMDVQKYYSDLGHDMNISITVCDYDWLMDLPEDLRDIVTTGGELYGGKQISEETYAQEQECLKTIEEAGCKVTLIEDKSSFVEATQPVYDQFREVYGDEFMDQVLAAVGK
;
A
#
# COMPACT_ATOMS: atom_id res chain seq x y z
N GLY A 1 2.85 5.41 -2.85
CA GLY A 1 2.38 5.89 -1.56
C GLY A 1 2.17 4.78 -0.55
N ALA A 2 2.01 5.15 0.72
CA ALA A 2 1.71 4.23 1.81
C ALA A 2 0.29 3.69 1.69
N ARG A 3 0.13 2.39 1.96
CA ARG A 3 -1.19 1.76 1.88
C ARG A 3 -1.96 1.98 3.19
N ALA A 4 -3.23 2.29 3.03
CA ALA A 4 -4.19 2.49 4.09
C ALA A 4 -5.34 1.50 3.97
N LEU A 5 -6.09 1.31 5.04
CA LEU A 5 -7.30 0.50 5.06
C LEU A 5 -8.52 1.36 4.79
N THR A 6 -9.45 0.90 3.95
CA THR A 6 -10.83 1.39 3.97
C THR A 6 -11.79 0.27 4.35
N ASN A 7 -12.89 0.58 5.05
CA ASN A 7 -13.92 -0.40 5.37
C ASN A 7 -15.29 0.27 5.65
N ASN A 8 -16.36 -0.55 5.69
CA ASN A 8 -17.72 -0.10 5.94
C ASN A 8 -18.25 -0.37 7.34
N ILE A 9 -17.48 -1.07 8.18
CA ILE A 9 -17.98 -1.63 9.44
C ILE A 9 -17.69 -0.71 10.63
N ARG A 10 -16.41 -0.28 10.78
CA ARG A 10 -15.95 0.49 11.93
C ARG A 10 -14.68 1.26 11.69
N GLU A 11 -14.45 2.26 12.51
CA GLU A 11 -13.16 2.93 12.64
C GLU A 11 -12.12 1.94 13.16
N VAL A 12 -10.91 1.97 12.58
CA VAL A 12 -9.79 1.14 12.99
C VAL A 12 -8.68 2.04 13.55
N LYS A 13 -8.30 1.81 14.82
CA LYS A 13 -7.24 2.51 15.54
C LYS A 13 -6.17 1.57 16.09
N THR A 14 -6.54 0.32 16.33
CA THR A 14 -5.69 -0.72 16.91
C THR A 14 -5.84 -2.02 16.11
N ALA A 15 -4.90 -2.96 16.31
CA ALA A 15 -4.99 -4.28 15.70
C ALA A 15 -6.25 -5.05 16.11
N ASP A 16 -6.77 -4.83 17.32
CA ASP A 16 -8.01 -5.48 17.77
C ASP A 16 -9.22 -5.07 16.93
N ASP A 17 -9.23 -3.85 16.40
CA ASP A 17 -10.32 -3.37 15.54
C ASP A 17 -10.34 -4.05 14.18
N MET A 18 -9.25 -4.73 13.78
CA MET A 18 -9.14 -5.47 12.52
C MET A 18 -9.85 -6.82 12.57
N LYS A 19 -10.00 -7.42 13.77
CA LYS A 19 -10.48 -8.78 13.94
C LYS A 19 -11.86 -9.00 13.31
N GLY A 20 -11.93 -10.04 12.46
CA GLY A 20 -13.15 -10.47 11.79
C GLY A 20 -13.60 -9.62 10.61
N LEU A 21 -12.92 -8.52 10.27
CA LEU A 21 -13.20 -7.76 9.05
C LEU A 21 -12.90 -8.64 7.83
N LYS A 22 -13.78 -8.64 6.84
CA LYS A 22 -13.55 -9.27 5.55
C LYS A 22 -12.77 -8.29 4.67
N ILE A 23 -11.48 -8.50 4.54
CA ILE A 23 -10.61 -7.57 3.81
C ILE A 23 -10.13 -8.18 2.51
N ARG A 24 -10.33 -7.43 1.42
CA ARG A 24 -9.69 -7.72 0.15
C ARG A 24 -8.23 -7.28 0.20
N VAL A 25 -7.35 -8.16 -0.24
CA VAL A 25 -5.92 -7.82 -0.45
C VAL A 25 -5.51 -8.10 -1.89
N LYS A 26 -4.34 -7.58 -2.30
CA LYS A 26 -3.71 -7.98 -3.57
C LYS A 26 -3.28 -9.45 -3.52
N ASN A 27 -3.12 -10.09 -4.68
CA ASN A 27 -2.61 -11.46 -4.79
C ASN A 27 -1.11 -11.50 -4.41
N SER A 28 -0.84 -11.59 -3.12
CA SER A 28 0.50 -11.63 -2.53
C SER A 28 0.44 -12.37 -1.21
N ASP A 29 1.27 -13.41 -1.06
CA ASP A 29 1.33 -14.23 0.16
C ASP A 29 1.63 -13.36 1.40
N MET A 30 2.52 -12.37 1.25
CA MET A 30 2.84 -11.44 2.34
C MET A 30 1.65 -10.57 2.73
N SER A 31 0.85 -10.10 1.76
CA SER A 31 -0.36 -9.33 2.08
C SER A 31 -1.40 -10.20 2.77
N VAL A 32 -1.59 -11.44 2.32
CA VAL A 32 -2.47 -12.42 2.99
C VAL A 32 -2.01 -12.65 4.42
N ALA A 33 -0.72 -13.01 4.62
CA ALA A 33 -0.15 -13.29 5.94
C ALA A 33 -0.27 -12.09 6.89
N THR A 34 -0.07 -10.86 6.39
CA THR A 34 -0.18 -9.64 7.20
C THR A 34 -1.60 -9.44 7.73
N PHE A 35 -2.61 -9.54 6.88
CA PHE A 35 -3.99 -9.34 7.30
C PHE A 35 -4.58 -10.53 8.07
N ASP A 36 -4.11 -11.76 7.81
CA ASP A 36 -4.42 -12.93 8.64
C ASP A 36 -3.85 -12.77 10.06
N ALA A 37 -2.60 -12.30 10.20
CA ALA A 37 -1.99 -12.02 11.50
C ALA A 37 -2.75 -10.93 12.28
N LEU A 38 -3.37 -9.97 11.58
CA LEU A 38 -4.27 -8.96 12.16
C LEU A 38 -5.68 -9.52 12.48
N GLY A 39 -5.94 -10.80 12.23
CA GLY A 39 -7.21 -11.46 12.54
C GLY A 39 -8.34 -11.16 11.56
N CYS A 40 -8.02 -10.72 10.34
CA CYS A 40 -9.00 -10.49 9.29
C CYS A 40 -9.44 -11.79 8.60
N ASN A 41 -10.61 -11.77 7.96
CA ASN A 41 -11.00 -12.77 6.97
C ASN A 41 -10.53 -12.28 5.58
N VAL A 42 -9.41 -12.81 5.11
CA VAL A 42 -8.72 -12.29 3.92
C VAL A 42 -9.28 -12.89 2.63
N THR A 43 -9.48 -12.04 1.63
CA THR A 43 -9.93 -12.46 0.29
C THR A 43 -9.04 -11.82 -0.78
N PRO A 44 -8.10 -12.57 -1.39
CA PRO A 44 -7.33 -12.09 -2.52
C PRO A 44 -8.23 -11.91 -3.75
N LEU A 45 -8.23 -10.70 -4.34
CA LEU A 45 -8.98 -10.39 -5.56
C LEU A 45 -8.14 -9.50 -6.49
N ALA A 46 -8.37 -9.62 -7.80
CA ALA A 46 -7.79 -8.73 -8.78
C ALA A 46 -8.23 -7.27 -8.55
N TYR A 47 -7.36 -6.31 -8.89
CA TYR A 47 -7.63 -4.89 -8.64
C TYR A 47 -8.90 -4.38 -9.32
N SER A 48 -9.19 -4.87 -10.53
CA SER A 48 -10.39 -4.52 -11.30
C SER A 48 -11.71 -4.97 -10.66
N GLU A 49 -11.67 -5.93 -9.73
CA GLU A 49 -12.86 -6.50 -9.10
C GLU A 49 -13.23 -5.81 -7.77
N VAL A 50 -12.31 -4.99 -7.23
CA VAL A 50 -12.41 -4.44 -5.88
C VAL A 50 -13.66 -3.58 -5.70
N TYR A 51 -13.91 -2.62 -6.60
CA TYR A 51 -15.07 -1.72 -6.48
C TYR A 51 -16.39 -2.50 -6.40
N THR A 52 -16.56 -3.48 -7.30
CA THR A 52 -17.78 -4.31 -7.35
C THR A 52 -17.91 -5.16 -6.08
N ALA A 53 -16.81 -5.74 -5.60
CA ALA A 53 -16.82 -6.54 -4.37
C ALA A 53 -17.19 -5.71 -3.12
N LEU A 54 -16.70 -4.47 -3.03
CA LEU A 54 -17.07 -3.52 -1.98
C LEU A 54 -18.54 -3.10 -2.09
N GLN A 55 -18.99 -2.74 -3.29
CA GLN A 55 -20.37 -2.32 -3.56
C GLN A 55 -21.39 -3.41 -3.22
N GLN A 56 -21.05 -4.67 -3.51
CA GLN A 56 -21.91 -5.82 -3.24
C GLN A 56 -21.74 -6.38 -1.81
N ASN A 57 -20.87 -5.78 -0.98
CA ASN A 57 -20.56 -6.26 0.37
C ASN A 57 -20.01 -7.70 0.41
N VAL A 58 -19.35 -8.15 -0.65
CA VAL A 58 -18.60 -9.42 -0.67
C VAL A 58 -17.44 -9.34 0.33
N VAL A 59 -16.80 -8.17 0.38
CA VAL A 59 -15.80 -7.80 1.38
C VAL A 59 -16.22 -6.52 2.10
N ASP A 60 -15.76 -6.34 3.32
CA ASP A 60 -16.07 -5.17 4.15
C ASP A 60 -15.16 -4.00 3.81
N GLY A 61 -13.95 -4.31 3.34
CA GLY A 61 -12.92 -3.31 3.08
C GLY A 61 -11.79 -3.81 2.19
N GLN A 62 -10.83 -2.93 1.97
CA GLN A 62 -9.65 -3.16 1.14
C GLN A 62 -8.48 -2.30 1.61
N ASP A 63 -7.27 -2.59 1.14
CA ASP A 63 -6.07 -1.78 1.36
C ASP A 63 -5.54 -1.18 0.06
N ASN A 64 -5.30 0.13 0.04
CA ASN A 64 -4.64 0.86 -1.04
C ASN A 64 -4.15 2.25 -0.58
N PRO A 65 -3.20 2.88 -1.30
CA PRO A 65 -2.87 4.28 -1.10
C PRO A 65 -4.07 5.21 -1.34
N ALA A 66 -4.08 6.39 -0.71
CA ALA A 66 -5.17 7.36 -0.84
C ALA A 66 -5.48 7.74 -2.30
N ILE A 67 -4.44 7.89 -3.12
CA ILE A 67 -4.59 8.18 -4.56
C ILE A 67 -5.40 7.10 -5.29
N ASN A 68 -5.21 5.83 -4.93
CA ASN A 68 -5.97 4.74 -5.52
C ASN A 68 -7.41 4.71 -5.02
N VAL A 69 -7.64 5.08 -3.76
CA VAL A 69 -9.00 5.20 -3.20
C VAL A 69 -9.81 6.24 -3.96
N VAL A 70 -9.19 7.39 -4.30
CA VAL A 70 -9.83 8.45 -5.08
C VAL A 70 -10.03 8.05 -6.54
N ASN A 71 -8.97 7.57 -7.21
CA ASN A 71 -9.01 7.22 -8.64
C ASN A 71 -10.02 6.12 -8.95
N MET A 72 -10.18 5.14 -8.05
CA MET A 72 -11.13 4.04 -8.19
C MET A 72 -12.48 4.34 -7.53
N LYS A 73 -12.64 5.54 -6.96
CA LYS A 73 -13.86 5.97 -6.27
C LYS A 73 -14.29 5.03 -5.13
N PHE A 74 -13.33 4.42 -4.45
CA PHE A 74 -13.67 3.53 -3.32
C PHE A 74 -14.37 4.29 -2.19
N MET A 75 -14.11 5.59 -2.03
CA MET A 75 -14.80 6.44 -1.08
C MET A 75 -16.32 6.51 -1.30
N ASP A 76 -16.84 6.22 -2.51
CA ASP A 76 -18.28 6.21 -2.79
C ASP A 76 -18.99 5.00 -2.12
N VAL A 77 -18.21 3.96 -1.82
CA VAL A 77 -18.70 2.67 -1.28
C VAL A 77 -18.01 2.27 0.03
N GLN A 78 -17.25 3.19 0.66
CA GLN A 78 -16.56 2.97 1.93
C GLN A 78 -16.85 4.11 2.90
N LYS A 79 -16.85 3.83 4.21
CA LYS A 79 -17.21 4.80 5.26
C LYS A 79 -16.03 5.23 6.13
N TYR A 80 -15.03 4.38 6.27
CA TYR A 80 -13.89 4.59 7.14
C TYR A 80 -12.61 4.44 6.36
N TYR A 81 -11.69 5.35 6.59
CA TYR A 81 -10.31 5.31 6.10
C TYR A 81 -9.37 5.34 7.30
N SER A 82 -8.44 4.41 7.40
CA SER A 82 -7.45 4.36 8.48
C SER A 82 -6.05 4.23 7.91
N ASP A 83 -5.16 5.16 8.29
CA ASP A 83 -3.77 5.22 7.83
C ASP A 83 -2.92 4.16 8.54
N LEU A 84 -2.97 2.92 8.06
CA LEU A 84 -2.14 1.83 8.57
C LEU A 84 -0.66 2.03 8.22
N GLY A 85 -0.35 2.40 6.99
CA GLY A 85 1.03 2.53 6.51
C GLY A 85 1.85 1.24 6.59
N HIS A 86 1.17 0.09 6.47
CA HIS A 86 1.76 -1.26 6.64
C HIS A 86 2.58 -1.72 5.45
N ASP A 87 2.38 -1.13 4.29
CA ASP A 87 3.07 -1.45 3.03
C ASP A 87 3.24 -0.16 2.21
N MET A 88 4.29 -0.08 1.44
CA MET A 88 4.60 1.06 0.57
C MET A 88 4.58 0.61 -0.89
N ASN A 89 3.74 1.25 -1.70
CA ASN A 89 3.81 1.06 -3.15
C ASN A 89 5.04 1.79 -3.71
N ILE A 90 6.04 1.01 -4.08
CA ILE A 90 7.26 1.48 -4.74
C ILE A 90 7.17 1.10 -6.21
N SER A 91 7.41 2.05 -7.10
CA SER A 91 7.52 1.82 -8.54
C SER A 91 8.95 2.02 -8.99
N ILE A 92 9.43 1.12 -9.84
CA ILE A 92 10.76 1.19 -10.46
C ILE A 92 10.56 1.29 -11.96
N THR A 93 11.12 2.32 -12.58
CA THR A 93 11.19 2.41 -14.03
C THR A 93 12.46 1.73 -14.50
N VAL A 94 12.32 0.75 -15.37
CA VAL A 94 13.44 -0.02 -15.92
C VAL A 94 13.38 -0.03 -17.44
N CYS A 95 14.55 -0.17 -18.07
CA CYS A 95 14.66 -0.43 -19.50
C CYS A 95 15.68 -1.55 -19.75
N ASP A 96 15.64 -2.11 -20.94
CA ASP A 96 16.67 -3.06 -21.37
C ASP A 96 18.02 -2.37 -21.48
N TYR A 97 19.07 -2.98 -20.90
CA TYR A 97 20.41 -2.39 -20.84
C TYR A 97 21.06 -2.32 -22.22
N ASP A 98 20.97 -3.39 -23.02
CA ASP A 98 21.60 -3.43 -24.34
C ASP A 98 20.93 -2.43 -25.27
N TRP A 99 19.60 -2.35 -25.25
CA TRP A 99 18.86 -1.31 -25.96
C TRP A 99 19.32 0.10 -25.58
N LEU A 100 19.50 0.38 -24.30
CA LEU A 100 19.94 1.70 -23.83
C LEU A 100 21.35 2.01 -24.32
N MET A 101 22.26 1.02 -24.28
CA MET A 101 23.65 1.18 -24.69
C MET A 101 23.82 1.31 -26.22
N ASP A 102 22.88 0.75 -26.99
CA ASP A 102 22.85 0.84 -28.46
C ASP A 102 22.34 2.21 -28.97
N LEU A 103 21.74 3.02 -28.09
CA LEU A 103 21.31 4.37 -28.44
C LEU A 103 22.52 5.28 -28.73
N PRO A 104 22.41 6.22 -29.69
CA PRO A 104 23.32 7.36 -29.77
C PRO A 104 23.47 8.07 -28.43
N GLU A 105 24.65 8.59 -28.16
CA GLU A 105 24.98 9.18 -26.85
C GLU A 105 23.99 10.27 -26.42
N ASP A 106 23.60 11.16 -27.32
CA ASP A 106 22.62 12.23 -27.07
C ASP A 106 21.25 11.71 -26.68
N LEU A 107 20.78 10.62 -27.30
CA LEU A 107 19.52 9.99 -26.95
C LEU A 107 19.62 9.21 -25.64
N ARG A 108 20.74 8.55 -25.38
CA ARG A 108 21.00 7.86 -24.12
C ARG A 108 20.97 8.83 -22.95
N ASP A 109 21.63 9.99 -23.09
CA ASP A 109 21.64 11.04 -22.07
C ASP A 109 20.25 11.58 -21.80
N ILE A 110 19.40 11.74 -22.81
CA ILE A 110 18.00 12.15 -22.64
C ILE A 110 17.21 11.09 -21.86
N VAL A 111 17.37 9.81 -22.20
CA VAL A 111 16.65 8.72 -21.52
C VAL A 111 17.09 8.58 -20.06
N THR A 112 18.40 8.60 -19.78
CA THR A 112 18.92 8.46 -18.41
C THR A 112 18.58 9.68 -17.56
N THR A 113 18.81 10.90 -18.06
CA THR A 113 18.48 12.12 -17.32
C THR A 113 16.97 12.27 -17.11
N GLY A 114 16.17 11.93 -18.13
CA GLY A 114 14.71 11.92 -18.02
C GLY A 114 14.21 10.89 -17.00
N GLY A 115 14.82 9.70 -16.98
CA GLY A 115 14.52 8.66 -16.01
C GLY A 115 14.81 9.07 -14.57
N GLU A 116 15.98 9.68 -14.33
CA GLU A 116 16.37 10.16 -13.01
C GLU A 116 15.50 11.34 -12.53
N LEU A 117 15.32 12.33 -13.38
CA LEU A 117 14.66 13.59 -13.02
C LEU A 117 13.14 13.43 -12.92
N TYR A 118 12.52 12.89 -13.97
CA TYR A 118 11.06 12.80 -14.07
C TYR A 118 10.52 11.48 -13.52
N GLY A 119 11.20 10.36 -13.79
CA GLY A 119 10.80 9.04 -13.31
C GLY A 119 11.07 8.78 -11.84
N GLY A 120 12.00 9.50 -11.23
CA GLY A 120 12.39 9.35 -9.83
C GLY A 120 11.91 10.52 -8.97
N LYS A 121 12.67 11.60 -8.97
CA LYS A 121 12.51 12.69 -8.00
C LYS A 121 11.18 13.42 -8.14
N GLN A 122 10.86 13.91 -9.32
CA GLN A 122 9.66 14.74 -9.53
C GLN A 122 8.38 13.95 -9.27
N ILE A 123 8.27 12.72 -9.79
CA ILE A 123 7.09 11.87 -9.53
C ILE A 123 6.92 11.58 -8.05
N SER A 124 8.02 11.37 -7.30
CA SER A 124 7.92 11.12 -5.84
C SER A 124 7.39 12.33 -5.09
N GLU A 125 7.87 13.54 -5.42
CA GLU A 125 7.40 14.79 -4.81
C GLU A 125 5.92 15.08 -5.15
N GLU A 126 5.54 14.91 -6.41
CA GLU A 126 4.16 15.10 -6.85
C GLU A 126 3.21 14.07 -6.25
N THR A 127 3.60 12.80 -6.17
CA THR A 127 2.79 11.74 -5.54
C THR A 127 2.55 12.04 -4.07
N TYR A 128 3.56 12.51 -3.33
CA TYR A 128 3.37 12.87 -1.93
C TYR A 128 2.39 14.03 -1.75
N ALA A 129 2.51 15.07 -2.57
CA ALA A 129 1.59 16.21 -2.55
C ALA A 129 0.16 15.78 -2.89
N GLN A 130 -0.02 14.93 -3.90
CA GLN A 130 -1.32 14.38 -4.28
C GLN A 130 -1.95 13.51 -3.19
N GLU A 131 -1.18 12.73 -2.45
CA GLU A 131 -1.69 11.91 -1.34
C GLU A 131 -2.37 12.79 -0.28
N GLN A 132 -1.78 13.94 0.07
CA GLN A 132 -2.37 14.88 1.02
C GLN A 132 -3.69 15.50 0.51
N GLU A 133 -3.80 15.75 -0.79
CA GLU A 133 -5.02 16.25 -1.41
C GLU A 133 -6.10 15.17 -1.50
N CYS A 134 -5.69 13.92 -1.78
CA CYS A 134 -6.59 12.78 -1.79
C CYS A 134 -7.24 12.53 -0.43
N LEU A 135 -6.52 12.71 0.69
CA LEU A 135 -7.10 12.58 2.03
C LEU A 135 -8.26 13.56 2.25
N LYS A 136 -8.11 14.82 1.81
CA LYS A 136 -9.20 15.81 1.87
C LYS A 136 -10.39 15.39 1.01
N THR A 137 -10.13 14.91 -0.20
CA THR A 137 -11.17 14.42 -1.11
C THR A 137 -11.96 13.25 -0.49
N ILE A 138 -11.26 12.32 0.17
CA ILE A 138 -11.86 11.17 0.86
C ILE A 138 -12.74 11.64 2.04
N GLU A 139 -12.28 12.63 2.80
CA GLU A 139 -13.03 13.21 3.90
C GLU A 139 -14.27 14.00 3.41
N GLU A 140 -14.11 14.80 2.37
CA GLU A 140 -15.20 15.55 1.73
C GLU A 140 -16.27 14.63 1.12
N ALA A 141 -15.89 13.44 0.67
CA ALA A 141 -16.82 12.40 0.21
C ALA A 141 -17.61 11.75 1.37
N GLY A 142 -17.31 12.09 2.62
CA GLY A 142 -18.02 11.61 3.81
C GLY A 142 -17.39 10.42 4.50
N CYS A 143 -16.20 9.98 4.09
CA CYS A 143 -15.44 8.98 4.82
C CYS A 143 -14.85 9.58 6.09
N LYS A 144 -14.92 8.84 7.18
CA LYS A 144 -14.20 9.19 8.40
C LYS A 144 -12.72 8.81 8.25
N VAL A 145 -11.87 9.81 8.16
CA VAL A 145 -10.41 9.64 8.08
C VAL A 145 -9.83 9.54 9.49
N THR A 146 -9.04 8.51 9.74
CA THR A 146 -8.33 8.26 11.01
C THR A 146 -6.84 8.14 10.73
N LEU A 147 -6.07 9.08 11.26
CA LEU A 147 -4.61 9.00 11.31
C LEU A 147 -4.21 8.27 12.58
N ILE A 148 -3.51 7.14 12.44
CA ILE A 148 -3.12 6.28 13.57
C ILE A 148 -1.77 6.75 14.08
N GLU A 149 -1.77 7.38 15.26
CA GLU A 149 -0.55 7.89 15.90
C GLU A 149 0.30 6.76 16.50
N ASP A 150 -0.35 5.80 17.17
CA ASP A 150 0.32 4.63 17.76
C ASP A 150 0.01 3.35 16.95
N LYS A 151 1.03 2.83 16.27
CA LYS A 151 0.97 1.62 15.47
C LYS A 151 1.55 0.38 16.17
N SER A 152 1.90 0.48 17.44
CA SER A 152 2.56 -0.59 18.22
C SER A 152 1.77 -1.91 18.21
N SER A 153 0.45 -1.85 18.39
CA SER A 153 -0.41 -3.04 18.38
C SER A 153 -0.39 -3.78 17.03
N PHE A 154 -0.29 -3.04 15.92
CA PHE A 154 -0.19 -3.65 14.58
C PHE A 154 1.18 -4.30 14.37
N VAL A 155 2.26 -3.63 14.83
CA VAL A 155 3.63 -4.17 14.77
C VAL A 155 3.73 -5.46 15.57
N GLU A 156 3.16 -5.49 16.78
CA GLU A 156 3.14 -6.68 17.64
C GLU A 156 2.36 -7.84 16.99
N ALA A 157 1.16 -7.57 16.49
CA ALA A 157 0.31 -8.58 15.86
C ALA A 157 0.94 -9.18 14.59
N THR A 158 1.76 -8.42 13.87
CA THR A 158 2.38 -8.86 12.60
C THR A 158 3.77 -9.48 12.77
N GLN A 159 4.30 -9.65 13.99
CA GLN A 159 5.59 -10.31 14.22
C GLN A 159 5.73 -11.69 13.52
N PRO A 160 4.71 -12.57 13.51
CA PRO A 160 4.83 -13.84 12.80
C PRO A 160 5.12 -13.71 11.29
N VAL A 161 4.74 -12.59 10.68
CA VAL A 161 5.02 -12.33 9.25
C VAL A 161 6.50 -12.07 9.01
N TYR A 162 7.19 -11.44 9.96
CA TYR A 162 8.65 -11.26 9.92
C TYR A 162 9.37 -12.59 9.98
N ASP A 163 8.88 -13.53 10.80
CA ASP A 163 9.47 -14.88 10.91
C ASP A 163 9.32 -15.64 9.59
N GLN A 164 8.14 -15.62 8.95
CA GLN A 164 7.92 -16.19 7.62
C GLN A 164 8.85 -15.57 6.56
N PHE A 165 9.07 -14.26 6.63
CA PHE A 165 9.96 -13.58 5.71
C PHE A 165 11.41 -14.07 5.88
N ARG A 166 11.86 -14.25 7.13
CA ARG A 166 13.19 -14.81 7.45
C ARG A 166 13.35 -16.23 6.91
N GLU A 167 12.33 -17.07 7.02
CA GLU A 167 12.36 -18.43 6.46
C GLU A 167 12.56 -18.45 4.94
N VAL A 168 11.99 -17.48 4.23
CA VAL A 168 12.03 -17.39 2.75
C VAL A 168 13.33 -16.75 2.26
N TYR A 169 13.76 -15.64 2.87
CA TYR A 169 14.83 -14.77 2.35
C TYR A 169 16.11 -14.81 3.20
N GLY A 170 16.08 -15.44 4.36
CA GLY A 170 17.20 -15.56 5.30
C GLY A 170 17.35 -14.38 6.25
N ASP A 171 18.01 -14.66 7.38
CA ASP A 171 18.22 -13.69 8.47
C ASP A 171 19.05 -12.50 8.03
N GLU A 172 20.12 -12.72 7.28
CA GLU A 172 21.03 -11.65 6.84
C GLU A 172 20.29 -10.57 6.03
N PHE A 173 19.44 -10.96 5.09
CA PHE A 173 18.67 -10.02 4.30
C PHE A 173 17.64 -9.27 5.16
N MET A 174 16.96 -9.96 6.05
CA MET A 174 15.99 -9.34 6.96
C MET A 174 16.66 -8.34 7.90
N ASP A 175 17.84 -8.68 8.45
CA ASP A 175 18.58 -7.77 9.34
C ASP A 175 19.06 -6.52 8.59
N GLN A 176 19.46 -6.63 7.33
CA GLN A 176 19.77 -5.48 6.48
C GLN A 176 18.56 -4.57 6.28
N VAL A 177 17.38 -5.15 6.00
CA VAL A 177 16.12 -4.40 5.85
C VAL A 177 15.75 -3.67 7.14
N LEU A 178 15.79 -4.37 8.28
CA LEU A 178 15.47 -3.77 9.59
C LEU A 178 16.44 -2.65 9.95
N ALA A 179 17.74 -2.85 9.76
CA ALA A 179 18.75 -1.81 9.98
C ALA A 179 18.52 -0.57 9.09
N ALA A 180 18.10 -0.76 7.82
CA ALA A 180 17.81 0.32 6.92
C ALA A 180 16.60 1.18 7.34
N VAL A 181 15.65 0.62 8.09
CA VAL A 181 14.48 1.32 8.63
C VAL A 181 14.62 1.71 10.12
N GLY A 182 15.81 1.57 10.68
CA GLY A 182 16.12 2.01 12.04
C GLY A 182 15.58 1.12 13.16
N LYS A 183 15.42 -0.17 12.89
CA LYS A 183 14.98 -1.19 13.85
C LYS A 183 16.09 -2.19 14.17
#